data_ddc840f97a66ab10de6a941288fe7b4f
#
_entry.id   ddc840f97a66ab10de6a941288fe7b4f
#
_cell.length_a   1.000
_cell.length_b   1.000
_cell.length_c   1.000
_cell.angle_alpha   90.00
_cell.angle_beta   90.00
_cell.angle_gamma   90.00
#
_symmetry.space_group_name_H-M   'P 1'
#
loop_
_entity.id
_entity.type
_entity.pdbx_description
1 polymer ?
#
loop_
_entity_poly.entity_id
_entity_poly.type
_entity_poly.pdbx_seq_one_letter_code
_entity_poly.pdbx_strand_id
1 'polypeptide(L)'
;MTARRVANASGPWLAAYQKARERTETLVKPLSEADQTAQSMPDASPVKWHLAHTSWFFETFVLKPNLPGYSAFDPAFEYLFNSYYNSIGEQFPRAQRGAITRPGASEVLAYRHHVDKHMTQLLSQLSPELLNSLDTLLPLGLAHEEQHQELLITDLQHLFSINPLYPAVTLPVQAFAPVAALGWWPFPGGLVEIGAPAPGDASDVHVDDSPSFRFDDSPSFRFDDSPSFRFDNESPRHQVRLYPFALADRLVTNGEYAAFIDAGGYNEPLHWLSEGWAWRCREQISQPLYWLRRAEQWWQYSLAGLHALDPHAPVRHISLFEAMAYAQWCGCRLATEFEWEHAAARVEPSDSVYDPTILAPQPQSQSADQLYNCLWQWTQSQYQPYPGYRPEAGAVGEYNGKFMSNQFVLRGGSCITPPNHIRASYRNFFPAATRWQFSGIRMAKDD
;
A
#
# COMPACT_ATOMS: atom_id res chain seq x y z
N MET A 1 -12.95 -35.68 -17.33
CA MET A 1 -13.35 -34.41 -16.66
C MET A 1 -12.19 -33.46 -16.40
N THR A 2 -10.94 -33.87 -16.56
CA THR A 2 -9.71 -33.10 -16.22
C THR A 2 -9.29 -32.05 -17.26
N ALA A 3 -9.38 -32.31 -18.54
CA ALA A 3 -8.89 -31.40 -19.59
C ALA A 3 -9.70 -30.07 -19.73
N ARG A 4 -11.00 -30.11 -19.44
CA ARG A 4 -11.89 -28.93 -19.55
C ARG A 4 -11.74 -27.98 -18.36
N ARG A 5 -11.26 -28.45 -17.18
CA ARG A 5 -10.92 -27.61 -16.03
C ARG A 5 -9.60 -26.87 -16.23
N VAL A 6 -8.64 -27.48 -16.93
CA VAL A 6 -7.30 -26.92 -17.18
C VAL A 6 -7.34 -25.79 -18.21
N ALA A 7 -8.10 -25.93 -19.29
CA ALA A 7 -8.27 -24.86 -20.28
C ALA A 7 -9.00 -23.63 -19.72
N ASN A 8 -9.80 -23.79 -18.64
CA ASN A 8 -10.42 -22.68 -17.92
C ASN A 8 -9.48 -22.00 -16.89
N ALA A 9 -8.38 -22.63 -16.46
CA ALA A 9 -7.51 -22.09 -15.42
C ALA A 9 -6.38 -21.20 -15.94
N SER A 10 -5.91 -21.42 -17.18
CA SER A 10 -4.84 -20.61 -17.78
C SER A 10 -5.31 -19.21 -18.18
N GLY A 11 -6.54 -19.06 -18.64
CA GLY A 11 -7.10 -17.78 -19.09
C GLY A 11 -7.12 -16.69 -18.00
N PRO A 12 -7.64 -16.96 -16.79
CA PRO A 12 -7.67 -16.00 -15.69
C PRO A 12 -6.30 -15.49 -15.26
N TRP A 13 -5.30 -16.38 -15.13
CA TRP A 13 -3.95 -15.97 -14.74
C TRP A 13 -3.25 -15.11 -15.78
N LEU A 14 -3.40 -15.45 -17.06
CA LEU A 14 -2.87 -14.65 -18.14
C LEU A 14 -3.51 -13.26 -18.18
N ALA A 15 -4.83 -13.19 -18.04
CA ALA A 15 -5.56 -11.92 -18.02
C ALA A 15 -5.15 -11.04 -16.81
N ALA A 16 -5.03 -11.63 -15.61
CA ALA A 16 -4.59 -10.93 -14.41
C ALA A 16 -3.16 -10.39 -14.56
N TYR A 17 -2.25 -11.22 -15.10
CA TYR A 17 -0.88 -10.81 -15.38
C TYR A 17 -0.84 -9.64 -16.36
N GLN A 18 -1.51 -9.75 -17.50
CA GLN A 18 -1.53 -8.68 -18.51
C GLN A 18 -2.11 -7.38 -17.95
N LYS A 19 -3.21 -7.46 -17.20
CA LYS A 19 -3.83 -6.28 -16.55
C LYS A 19 -2.88 -5.57 -15.58
N ALA A 20 -2.17 -6.33 -14.73
CA ALA A 20 -1.21 -5.75 -13.79
C ALA A 20 -0.05 -5.05 -14.53
N ARG A 21 0.49 -5.70 -15.58
CA ARG A 21 1.60 -5.17 -16.38
C ARG A 21 1.21 -3.92 -17.18
N GLU A 22 0.06 -3.95 -17.84
CA GLU A 22 -0.49 -2.81 -18.59
C GLU A 22 -0.74 -1.60 -17.68
N ARG A 23 -1.22 -1.83 -16.46
CA ARG A 23 -1.40 -0.76 -15.49
C ARG A 23 -0.07 -0.08 -15.15
N THR A 24 1.00 -0.84 -14.88
CA THR A 24 2.33 -0.27 -14.62
C THR A 24 2.80 0.59 -15.79
N GLU A 25 2.63 0.13 -17.02
CA GLU A 25 3.00 0.91 -18.21
C GLU A 25 2.17 2.18 -18.37
N THR A 26 0.89 2.11 -18.06
CA THR A 26 -0.02 3.28 -18.08
C THR A 26 0.44 4.36 -17.11
N LEU A 27 0.84 3.97 -15.89
CA LEU A 27 1.33 4.91 -14.86
C LEU A 27 2.60 5.64 -15.29
N VAL A 28 3.47 5.02 -16.06
CA VAL A 28 4.77 5.61 -16.46
C VAL A 28 4.74 6.28 -17.84
N LYS A 29 3.68 6.07 -18.61
CA LYS A 29 3.54 6.60 -19.97
C LYS A 29 3.74 8.12 -20.08
N PRO A 30 3.28 8.97 -19.14
CA PRO A 30 3.47 10.41 -19.21
C PRO A 30 4.90 10.88 -18.86
N LEU A 31 5.79 9.98 -18.39
CA LEU A 31 7.09 10.32 -17.85
C LEU A 31 8.19 10.33 -18.92
N SER A 32 9.05 11.34 -18.87
CA SER A 32 10.27 11.38 -19.67
C SER A 32 11.30 10.34 -19.18
N GLU A 33 12.33 10.07 -19.99
CA GLU A 33 13.44 9.19 -19.57
C GLU A 33 14.21 9.76 -18.36
N ALA A 34 14.30 11.11 -18.28
CA ALA A 34 14.92 11.78 -17.14
C ALA A 34 14.12 11.55 -15.85
N ASP A 35 12.78 11.67 -15.90
CA ASP A 35 11.89 11.41 -14.77
C ASP A 35 12.01 9.97 -14.29
N GLN A 36 12.15 9.03 -15.22
CA GLN A 36 12.27 7.61 -14.90
C GLN A 36 13.62 7.21 -14.33
N THR A 37 14.66 8.04 -14.48
CA THR A 37 16.04 7.72 -14.07
C THR A 37 16.44 8.37 -12.76
N ALA A 38 15.87 9.52 -12.40
CA ALA A 38 16.27 10.27 -11.21
C ALA A 38 15.82 9.59 -9.91
N GLN A 39 16.64 9.75 -8.86
CA GLN A 39 16.35 9.33 -7.49
C GLN A 39 16.42 10.54 -6.57
N SER A 40 15.39 10.79 -5.80
CA SER A 40 15.25 12.00 -4.98
C SER A 40 15.83 11.87 -3.56
N MET A 41 15.94 10.65 -3.05
CA MET A 41 16.46 10.36 -1.70
C MET A 41 16.94 8.90 -1.61
N PRO A 42 17.75 8.54 -0.59
CA PRO A 42 18.26 7.17 -0.41
C PRO A 42 17.17 6.11 -0.26
N ASP A 43 16.00 6.47 0.26
CA ASP A 43 14.88 5.55 0.49
C ASP A 43 13.95 5.37 -0.71
N ALA A 44 14.01 6.23 -1.71
CA ALA A 44 13.29 6.10 -2.98
C ALA A 44 14.06 5.23 -3.98
N SER A 45 13.40 4.85 -5.05
CA SER A 45 14.04 4.22 -6.22
C SER A 45 13.59 4.91 -7.50
N PRO A 46 14.45 4.96 -8.54
CA PRO A 46 14.04 5.44 -9.86
C PRO A 46 12.87 4.63 -10.43
N VAL A 47 11.98 5.28 -11.15
CA VAL A 47 10.82 4.63 -11.81
C VAL A 47 11.26 3.43 -12.64
N LYS A 48 12.29 3.57 -13.48
CA LYS A 48 12.80 2.45 -14.29
C LYS A 48 13.32 1.27 -13.46
N TRP A 49 13.80 1.52 -12.23
CA TRP A 49 14.21 0.45 -11.33
C TRP A 49 13.00 -0.38 -10.89
N HIS A 50 11.86 0.24 -10.57
CA HIS A 50 10.63 -0.47 -10.22
C HIS A 50 10.15 -1.37 -11.38
N LEU A 51 10.17 -0.84 -12.61
CA LEU A 51 9.78 -1.61 -13.81
C LEU A 51 10.68 -2.83 -14.02
N ALA A 52 11.98 -2.67 -13.83
CA ALA A 52 12.93 -3.75 -13.98
C ALA A 52 12.84 -4.76 -12.84
N HIS A 53 12.67 -4.30 -11.59
CA HIS A 53 12.57 -5.16 -10.41
C HIS A 53 11.37 -6.10 -10.45
N THR A 54 10.19 -5.60 -10.85
CA THR A 54 9.01 -6.45 -10.99
C THR A 54 9.16 -7.45 -12.15
N SER A 55 9.86 -7.10 -13.22
CA SER A 55 10.24 -8.04 -14.28
C SER A 55 11.25 -9.08 -13.79
N TRP A 56 12.26 -8.65 -13.04
CA TRP A 56 13.25 -9.51 -12.40
C TRP A 56 12.60 -10.58 -11.49
N PHE A 57 11.53 -10.22 -10.76
CA PHE A 57 10.79 -11.17 -9.92
C PHE A 57 10.23 -12.33 -10.76
N PHE A 58 9.48 -12.02 -11.80
CA PHE A 58 8.92 -13.06 -12.70
C PHE A 58 10.00 -13.84 -13.44
N GLU A 59 11.06 -13.19 -13.89
CA GLU A 59 12.20 -13.86 -14.53
C GLU A 59 12.86 -14.86 -13.58
N THR A 60 13.16 -14.44 -12.37
CA THR A 60 13.95 -15.20 -11.41
C THR A 60 13.16 -16.35 -10.79
N PHE A 61 11.94 -16.08 -10.35
CA PHE A 61 11.14 -17.05 -9.57
C PHE A 61 10.17 -17.88 -10.42
N VAL A 62 9.76 -17.38 -11.57
CA VAL A 62 8.76 -18.07 -12.40
C VAL A 62 9.38 -18.61 -13.69
N LEU A 63 10.05 -17.79 -14.50
CA LEU A 63 10.52 -18.20 -15.83
C LEU A 63 11.73 -19.11 -15.79
N LYS A 64 12.82 -18.71 -15.11
CA LYS A 64 14.06 -19.48 -15.05
C LYS A 64 13.84 -20.94 -14.59
N PRO A 65 13.06 -21.21 -13.53
CA PRO A 65 12.82 -22.59 -13.08
C PRO A 65 11.84 -23.38 -13.94
N ASN A 66 10.88 -22.74 -14.62
CA ASN A 66 9.69 -23.42 -15.13
C ASN A 66 9.52 -23.35 -16.67
N LEU A 67 10.31 -22.54 -17.38
CA LEU A 67 10.23 -22.47 -18.84
C LEU A 67 11.48 -23.09 -19.49
N PRO A 68 11.41 -24.33 -20.01
CA PRO A 68 12.55 -24.97 -20.65
C PRO A 68 13.11 -24.14 -21.81
N GLY A 69 14.43 -23.96 -21.83
CA GLY A 69 15.12 -23.18 -22.87
C GLY A 69 15.01 -21.65 -22.68
N TYR A 70 14.48 -21.18 -21.56
CA TYR A 70 14.49 -19.75 -21.24
C TYR A 70 15.93 -19.25 -21.07
N SER A 71 16.22 -18.10 -21.69
CA SER A 71 17.49 -17.37 -21.50
C SER A 71 17.20 -16.02 -20.88
N ALA A 72 17.93 -15.67 -19.82
CA ALA A 72 17.84 -14.35 -19.20
C ALA A 72 18.16 -13.26 -20.23
N PHE A 73 17.50 -12.11 -20.11
CA PHE A 73 17.72 -10.97 -20.98
C PHE A 73 19.15 -10.44 -20.86
N ASP A 74 19.62 -10.23 -19.63
CA ASP A 74 21.00 -9.90 -19.30
C ASP A 74 21.34 -10.49 -17.91
N PRO A 75 22.41 -11.33 -17.79
CA PRO A 75 22.80 -11.91 -16.50
C PRO A 75 23.12 -10.88 -15.40
N ALA A 76 23.58 -9.67 -15.76
CA ALA A 76 23.91 -8.62 -14.80
C ALA A 76 22.64 -8.05 -14.10
N PHE A 77 21.45 -8.24 -14.70
CA PHE A 77 20.19 -7.76 -14.12
C PHE A 77 19.80 -8.50 -12.85
N GLU A 78 20.35 -9.71 -12.63
CA GLU A 78 20.16 -10.44 -11.38
C GLU A 78 20.69 -9.64 -10.18
N TYR A 79 21.86 -9.03 -10.29
CA TYR A 79 22.43 -8.16 -9.27
C TYR A 79 21.76 -6.76 -9.23
N LEU A 80 21.56 -6.15 -10.41
CA LEU A 80 21.07 -4.76 -10.49
C LEU A 80 19.65 -4.57 -9.94
N PHE A 81 18.79 -5.59 -10.14
CA PHE A 81 17.38 -5.49 -9.84
C PHE A 81 16.92 -6.39 -8.70
N ASN A 82 17.80 -7.15 -8.05
CA ASN A 82 17.56 -7.73 -6.74
C ASN A 82 17.40 -6.60 -5.70
N SER A 83 16.49 -6.76 -4.72
CA SER A 83 16.24 -5.78 -3.66
C SER A 83 16.67 -6.28 -2.29
N TYR A 84 16.11 -7.41 -1.85
CA TYR A 84 16.29 -7.95 -0.50
C TYR A 84 16.30 -9.49 -0.46
N TYR A 85 16.29 -10.14 -1.60
CA TYR A 85 16.30 -11.60 -1.67
C TYR A 85 17.73 -12.12 -1.53
N ASN A 86 18.17 -12.29 -0.27
CA ASN A 86 19.52 -12.68 0.07
C ASN A 86 19.85 -14.12 -0.39
N SER A 87 18.81 -14.97 -0.52
CA SER A 87 18.97 -16.34 -1.05
C SER A 87 19.36 -16.37 -2.54
N ILE A 88 19.07 -15.31 -3.28
CA ILE A 88 19.44 -15.18 -4.71
C ILE A 88 20.88 -14.68 -4.85
N GLY A 89 21.32 -13.78 -3.99
CA GLY A 89 22.68 -13.23 -4.04
C GLY A 89 22.76 -11.78 -3.60
N GLU A 90 23.88 -11.14 -3.93
CA GLU A 90 24.10 -9.73 -3.64
C GLU A 90 23.15 -8.83 -4.44
N GLN A 91 22.99 -7.60 -3.97
CA GLN A 91 22.10 -6.61 -4.54
C GLN A 91 22.78 -5.26 -4.69
N PHE A 92 22.37 -4.50 -5.70
CA PHE A 92 22.83 -3.12 -5.87
C PHE A 92 22.31 -2.24 -4.75
N PRO A 93 23.16 -1.41 -4.09
CA PRO A 93 22.76 -0.61 -2.94
C PRO A 93 21.60 0.34 -3.24
N ARG A 94 20.51 0.31 -2.43
CA ARG A 94 19.30 1.11 -2.64
C ARG A 94 19.60 2.59 -2.77
N ALA A 95 20.44 3.14 -1.88
CA ALA A 95 20.77 4.56 -1.86
C ALA A 95 21.52 5.05 -3.11
N GLN A 96 22.00 4.14 -3.94
CA GLN A 96 22.79 4.45 -5.15
C GLN A 96 22.03 4.11 -6.45
N ARG A 97 20.78 3.70 -6.39
CA ARG A 97 20.00 3.30 -7.59
C ARG A 97 19.88 4.40 -8.63
N GLY A 98 19.92 5.67 -8.23
CA GLY A 98 20.00 6.82 -9.15
C GLY A 98 21.29 6.90 -9.97
N ALA A 99 22.35 6.18 -9.59
CA ALA A 99 23.59 6.09 -10.37
C ALA A 99 23.52 5.04 -11.49
N ILE A 100 22.47 4.21 -11.54
CA ILE A 100 22.25 3.24 -12.62
C ILE A 100 21.83 3.99 -13.89
N THR A 101 22.79 4.50 -14.67
CA THR A 101 22.50 5.16 -15.95
C THR A 101 22.28 4.16 -17.08
N ARG A 102 22.77 2.93 -16.92
CA ARG A 102 22.55 1.79 -17.82
C ARG A 102 22.09 0.59 -17.00
N PRO A 103 20.99 -0.09 -17.45
CA PRO A 103 20.22 0.19 -18.67
C PRO A 103 19.45 1.51 -18.62
N GLY A 104 19.21 2.13 -19.79
CA GLY A 104 18.29 3.26 -19.97
C GLY A 104 16.82 2.82 -19.85
N ALA A 105 15.88 3.79 -19.81
CA ALA A 105 14.45 3.46 -19.67
C ALA A 105 13.93 2.60 -20.85
N SER A 106 14.38 2.88 -22.07
CA SER A 106 14.00 2.08 -23.24
C SER A 106 14.51 0.65 -23.20
N GLU A 107 15.70 0.42 -22.65
CA GLU A 107 16.27 -0.93 -22.48
C GLU A 107 15.56 -1.70 -21.36
N VAL A 108 15.19 -1.02 -20.27
CA VAL A 108 14.34 -1.59 -19.23
C VAL A 108 12.97 -1.99 -19.78
N LEU A 109 12.38 -1.17 -20.65
CA LEU A 109 11.11 -1.51 -21.31
C LEU A 109 11.28 -2.74 -22.23
N ALA A 110 12.39 -2.84 -22.97
CA ALA A 110 12.71 -4.02 -23.77
C ALA A 110 12.87 -5.28 -22.91
N TYR A 111 13.53 -5.16 -21.75
CA TYR A 111 13.61 -6.22 -20.75
C TYR A 111 12.22 -6.65 -20.27
N ARG A 112 11.38 -5.68 -19.91
CA ARG A 112 10.01 -5.92 -19.49
C ARG A 112 9.22 -6.71 -20.55
N HIS A 113 9.25 -6.27 -21.81
CA HIS A 113 8.57 -6.95 -22.92
C HIS A 113 9.15 -8.36 -23.19
N HIS A 114 10.47 -8.57 -23.00
CA HIS A 114 11.05 -9.91 -23.08
C HIS A 114 10.44 -10.84 -22.03
N VAL A 115 10.33 -10.40 -20.79
CA VAL A 115 9.72 -11.17 -19.70
C VAL A 115 8.24 -11.41 -20.00
N ASP A 116 7.49 -10.40 -20.44
CA ASP A 116 6.04 -10.50 -20.75
C ASP A 116 5.74 -11.51 -21.85
N LYS A 117 6.58 -11.53 -22.90
CA LYS A 117 6.49 -12.51 -23.97
C LYS A 117 6.61 -13.95 -23.44
N HIS A 118 7.59 -14.20 -22.59
CA HIS A 118 7.85 -15.54 -22.07
C HIS A 118 6.84 -15.94 -20.97
N MET A 119 6.38 -14.99 -20.16
CA MET A 119 5.27 -15.22 -19.22
C MET A 119 3.98 -15.55 -19.96
N THR A 120 3.66 -14.84 -21.04
CA THR A 120 2.50 -15.17 -21.90
C THR A 120 2.61 -16.58 -22.47
N GLN A 121 3.79 -16.97 -22.93
CA GLN A 121 4.03 -18.34 -23.42
C GLN A 121 3.79 -19.37 -22.31
N LEU A 122 4.38 -19.17 -21.12
CA LEU A 122 4.24 -20.10 -19.99
C LEU A 122 2.80 -20.21 -19.52
N LEU A 123 2.13 -19.07 -19.29
CA LEU A 123 0.75 -19.01 -18.79
C LEU A 123 -0.27 -19.57 -19.78
N SER A 124 0.00 -19.49 -21.10
CA SER A 124 -0.86 -20.08 -22.12
C SER A 124 -0.80 -21.62 -22.18
N GLN A 125 0.21 -22.24 -21.56
CA GLN A 125 0.51 -23.66 -21.60
C GLN A 125 0.55 -24.31 -20.21
N LEU A 126 -0.10 -23.72 -19.20
CA LEU A 126 -0.09 -24.23 -17.83
C LEU A 126 -0.67 -25.64 -17.76
N SER A 127 0.16 -26.61 -17.32
CA SER A 127 -0.36 -27.91 -16.88
C SER A 127 -0.91 -27.80 -15.44
N PRO A 128 -1.77 -28.73 -14.98
CA PRO A 128 -2.24 -28.77 -13.60
C PRO A 128 -1.09 -28.84 -12.59
N GLU A 129 -0.05 -29.61 -12.90
CA GLU A 129 1.11 -29.80 -12.05
C GLU A 129 1.91 -28.49 -11.91
N LEU A 130 2.10 -27.79 -13.04
CA LEU A 130 2.80 -26.49 -13.04
C LEU A 130 1.96 -25.43 -12.32
N LEU A 131 0.65 -25.40 -12.54
CA LEU A 131 -0.24 -24.49 -11.82
C LEU A 131 -0.15 -24.69 -10.31
N ASN A 132 -0.19 -25.93 -9.84
CA ASN A 132 -0.01 -26.24 -8.42
C ASN A 132 1.36 -25.85 -7.86
N SER A 133 2.43 -25.90 -8.66
CA SER A 133 3.75 -25.46 -8.23
C SER A 133 3.91 -23.92 -8.19
N LEU A 134 3.05 -23.20 -8.89
CA LEU A 134 3.06 -21.75 -8.98
C LEU A 134 1.90 -21.08 -8.21
N ASP A 135 1.10 -21.85 -7.48
CA ASP A 135 -0.12 -21.38 -6.79
C ASP A 135 0.14 -20.27 -5.75
N THR A 136 1.33 -20.22 -5.18
CA THR A 136 1.78 -19.17 -4.27
C THR A 136 2.57 -18.07 -5.00
N LEU A 137 3.41 -18.44 -5.96
CA LEU A 137 4.32 -17.49 -6.62
C LEU A 137 3.64 -16.56 -7.62
N LEU A 138 2.63 -17.04 -8.37
CA LEU A 138 1.89 -16.19 -9.31
C LEU A 138 1.09 -15.10 -8.59
N PRO A 139 0.27 -15.42 -7.58
CA PRO A 139 -0.43 -14.37 -6.82
C PRO A 139 0.54 -13.42 -6.12
N LEU A 140 1.63 -13.94 -5.53
CA LEU A 140 2.66 -13.11 -4.91
C LEU A 140 3.30 -12.15 -5.91
N GLY A 141 3.64 -12.62 -7.11
CA GLY A 141 4.24 -11.79 -8.15
C GLY A 141 3.30 -10.68 -8.63
N LEU A 142 2.00 -10.97 -8.76
CA LEU A 142 0.99 -9.96 -9.08
C LEU A 142 0.85 -8.93 -7.95
N ALA A 143 0.71 -9.39 -6.72
CA ALA A 143 0.64 -8.51 -5.56
C ALA A 143 1.92 -7.66 -5.39
N HIS A 144 3.09 -8.23 -5.68
CA HIS A 144 4.37 -7.53 -5.71
C HIS A 144 4.42 -6.44 -6.78
N GLU A 145 3.93 -6.71 -8.00
CA GLU A 145 3.79 -5.70 -9.06
C GLU A 145 2.88 -4.55 -8.60
N GLU A 146 1.75 -4.87 -8.01
CA GLU A 146 0.78 -3.88 -7.50
C GLU A 146 1.34 -3.03 -6.35
N GLN A 147 2.12 -3.61 -5.44
CA GLN A 147 2.85 -2.85 -4.42
C GLN A 147 3.88 -1.91 -5.05
N HIS A 148 4.60 -2.38 -6.08
CA HIS A 148 5.58 -1.55 -6.77
C HIS A 148 4.95 -0.44 -7.61
N GLN A 149 3.71 -0.57 -8.08
CA GLN A 149 2.94 0.54 -8.67
C GLN A 149 2.73 1.66 -7.65
N GLU A 150 2.37 1.32 -6.41
CA GLU A 150 2.21 2.31 -5.35
C GLU A 150 3.54 2.95 -4.94
N LEU A 151 4.59 2.15 -4.71
CA LEU A 151 5.92 2.66 -4.37
C LEU A 151 6.48 3.58 -5.46
N LEU A 152 6.30 3.23 -6.73
CA LEU A 152 6.71 4.04 -7.87
C LEU A 152 6.03 5.43 -7.83
N ILE A 153 4.74 5.48 -7.55
CA ILE A 153 3.98 6.74 -7.48
C ILE A 153 4.41 7.58 -6.28
N THR A 154 4.65 6.97 -5.11
CA THR A 154 5.14 7.69 -3.93
C THR A 154 6.53 8.27 -4.15
N ASP A 155 7.43 7.50 -4.78
CA ASP A 155 8.80 7.91 -5.07
C ASP A 155 8.83 9.01 -6.16
N LEU A 156 7.97 8.90 -7.17
CA LEU A 156 7.79 9.92 -8.20
C LEU A 156 7.24 11.23 -7.64
N GLN A 157 6.23 11.16 -6.76
CA GLN A 157 5.70 12.36 -6.11
C GLN A 157 6.76 13.07 -5.27
N HIS A 158 7.58 12.31 -4.55
CA HIS A 158 8.72 12.88 -3.82
C HIS A 158 9.73 13.54 -4.77
N LEU A 159 10.09 12.87 -5.86
CA LEU A 159 11.01 13.42 -6.87
C LEU A 159 10.51 14.75 -7.44
N PHE A 160 9.26 14.82 -7.80
CA PHE A 160 8.68 16.03 -8.41
C PHE A 160 8.45 17.16 -7.39
N SER A 161 8.23 16.81 -6.11
CA SER A 161 8.01 17.82 -5.05
C SER A 161 9.23 18.69 -4.76
N ILE A 162 10.44 18.17 -5.00
CA ILE A 162 11.69 18.93 -4.82
C ILE A 162 12.03 19.83 -6.02
N ASN A 163 11.31 19.66 -7.14
CA ASN A 163 11.46 20.51 -8.32
C ASN A 163 10.66 21.81 -8.10
N PRO A 164 11.30 22.99 -8.15
CA PRO A 164 10.62 24.28 -7.93
C PRO A 164 9.55 24.61 -8.96
N LEU A 165 9.50 23.88 -10.09
CA LEU A 165 8.45 24.01 -11.11
C LEU A 165 7.17 23.27 -10.74
N TYR A 166 7.21 22.40 -9.73
CA TYR A 166 6.07 21.59 -9.28
C TYR A 166 5.33 20.89 -10.44
N PRO A 167 6.01 20.01 -11.20
CA PRO A 167 5.43 19.42 -12.41
C PRO A 167 4.17 18.63 -12.09
N ALA A 168 3.18 18.68 -13.01
CA ALA A 168 1.94 17.92 -12.94
C ALA A 168 1.93 16.84 -14.03
N VAL A 169 1.49 15.63 -13.67
CA VAL A 169 1.35 14.48 -14.59
C VAL A 169 -0.04 13.85 -14.54
N THR A 170 -0.91 14.32 -13.64
CA THR A 170 -2.31 13.90 -13.51
C THR A 170 -3.25 15.09 -13.56
N LEU A 171 -4.55 14.81 -13.71
CA LEU A 171 -5.58 15.83 -13.60
C LEU A 171 -5.81 16.22 -12.14
N PRO A 172 -6.25 17.47 -11.87
CA PRO A 172 -6.68 17.89 -10.56
C PRO A 172 -7.85 17.04 -10.05
N VAL A 173 -7.86 16.74 -8.76
CA VAL A 173 -8.97 16.06 -8.07
C VAL A 173 -10.12 17.05 -7.89
N GLN A 174 -11.35 16.56 -7.93
CA GLN A 174 -12.53 17.32 -7.54
C GLN A 174 -12.42 17.75 -6.08
N ALA A 175 -12.84 18.97 -5.76
CA ALA A 175 -12.87 19.47 -4.39
C ALA A 175 -13.82 18.64 -3.51
N PHE A 176 -13.42 18.46 -2.26
CA PHE A 176 -14.24 17.75 -1.28
C PHE A 176 -15.40 18.64 -0.81
N ALA A 177 -16.56 18.05 -0.64
CA ALA A 177 -17.66 18.73 0.02
C ALA A 177 -17.34 18.97 1.52
N PRO A 178 -17.92 19.99 2.15
CA PRO A 178 -17.79 20.19 3.59
C PRO A 178 -18.16 18.93 4.37
N VAL A 179 -17.27 18.51 5.27
CA VAL A 179 -17.46 17.31 6.08
C VAL A 179 -18.23 17.64 7.35
N ALA A 180 -19.03 16.68 7.84
CA ALA A 180 -19.68 16.77 9.13
C ALA A 180 -18.65 16.71 10.29
N ALA A 181 -19.07 17.12 11.51
CA ALA A 181 -18.26 16.89 12.70
C ALA A 181 -17.89 15.41 12.82
N LEU A 182 -16.71 15.13 13.42
CA LEU A 182 -16.21 13.76 13.60
C LEU A 182 -17.18 12.95 14.45
N GLY A 183 -17.72 11.87 13.89
CA GLY A 183 -18.52 10.88 14.56
C GLY A 183 -17.69 9.70 15.07
N TRP A 184 -18.31 8.82 15.84
CA TRP A 184 -17.65 7.68 16.47
C TRP A 184 -18.50 6.42 16.35
N TRP A 185 -17.86 5.33 15.95
CA TRP A 185 -18.44 3.99 15.96
C TRP A 185 -18.01 3.27 17.23
N PRO A 186 -18.92 2.96 18.17
CA PRO A 186 -18.59 2.25 19.39
C PRO A 186 -18.45 0.73 19.14
N PHE A 187 -17.49 0.12 19.80
CA PHE A 187 -17.27 -1.32 19.80
C PHE A 187 -17.16 -1.82 21.24
N PRO A 188 -17.93 -2.83 21.64
CA PRO A 188 -17.95 -3.29 23.04
C PRO A 188 -16.68 -4.07 23.43
N GLY A 189 -15.80 -4.33 22.47
CA GLY A 189 -14.64 -5.19 22.68
C GLY A 189 -15.04 -6.67 22.79
N GLY A 190 -14.22 -7.47 23.48
CA GLY A 190 -14.43 -8.90 23.64
C GLY A 190 -13.31 -9.73 23.05
N LEU A 191 -13.53 -11.02 22.90
CA LEU A 191 -12.60 -11.94 22.22
C LEU A 191 -12.97 -11.99 20.74
N VAL A 192 -12.03 -11.62 19.88
CA VAL A 192 -12.24 -11.49 18.43
C VAL A 192 -11.21 -12.28 17.64
N GLU A 193 -11.57 -12.73 16.45
CA GLU A 193 -10.66 -13.38 15.51
C GLU A 193 -10.00 -12.34 14.62
N ILE A 194 -8.66 -12.39 14.53
CA ILE A 194 -7.81 -11.48 13.75
C ILE A 194 -6.91 -12.27 12.81
N GLY A 195 -6.68 -11.75 11.63
CA GLY A 195 -5.86 -12.36 10.59
C GLY A 195 -6.68 -13.13 9.56
N ALA A 196 -6.03 -13.45 8.44
CA ALA A 196 -6.66 -14.16 7.33
C ALA A 196 -6.99 -15.62 7.73
N PRO A 197 -8.14 -16.17 7.29
CA PRO A 197 -8.48 -17.57 7.52
C PRO A 197 -7.49 -18.50 6.82
N ALA A 198 -7.32 -19.73 7.32
CA ALA A 198 -6.48 -20.72 6.67
C ALA A 198 -7.03 -21.09 5.26
N PRO A 199 -6.18 -21.50 4.30
CA PRO A 199 -6.65 -22.01 3.02
C PRO A 199 -7.59 -23.20 3.25
N GLY A 200 -8.83 -23.12 2.72
CA GLY A 200 -9.85 -24.16 2.90
C GLY A 200 -10.74 -24.00 4.13
N ASP A 201 -10.46 -23.09 5.05
CA ASP A 201 -11.42 -22.70 6.08
C ASP A 201 -12.51 -21.81 5.45
N ALA A 202 -13.53 -22.45 4.90
CA ALA A 202 -14.77 -21.81 4.53
C ALA A 202 -15.65 -21.52 5.77
N SER A 203 -15.05 -21.12 6.87
CA SER A 203 -15.84 -20.60 7.98
C SER A 203 -16.25 -19.18 7.62
N ASP A 204 -17.48 -19.07 7.14
CA ASP A 204 -18.23 -17.83 7.10
C ASP A 204 -17.90 -17.02 8.36
N VAL A 205 -17.59 -15.75 8.16
CA VAL A 205 -17.53 -14.80 9.26
C VAL A 205 -18.91 -14.83 9.92
N HIS A 206 -19.05 -15.59 11.00
CA HIS A 206 -20.17 -15.42 11.90
C HIS A 206 -20.03 -14.02 12.49
N VAL A 207 -20.64 -13.07 11.83
CA VAL A 207 -20.94 -11.77 12.45
C VAL A 207 -21.93 -12.10 13.55
N ASP A 208 -21.48 -12.01 14.80
CA ASP A 208 -22.33 -12.07 15.99
C ASP A 208 -23.53 -11.15 15.78
N ASP A 209 -24.73 -11.63 16.14
CA ASP A 209 -26.04 -10.96 15.97
C ASP A 209 -26.23 -9.70 16.85
N SER A 210 -25.18 -8.94 17.10
CA SER A 210 -25.27 -7.58 17.62
C SER A 210 -25.87 -6.65 16.55
N PRO A 211 -26.70 -5.65 16.91
CA PRO A 211 -27.44 -4.85 15.95
C PRO A 211 -26.46 -4.21 14.94
N SER A 212 -26.35 -4.81 13.80
CA SER A 212 -25.51 -4.38 12.69
C SER A 212 -26.14 -3.12 12.08
N PHE A 213 -25.36 -2.05 11.99
CA PHE A 213 -25.58 -1.03 10.98
C PHE A 213 -25.34 -1.66 9.61
N ARG A 214 -26.37 -2.25 9.02
CA ARG A 214 -26.33 -2.67 7.62
C ARG A 214 -26.56 -1.42 6.77
N PHE A 215 -25.54 -1.07 6.02
CA PHE A 215 -25.69 -0.18 4.89
C PHE A 215 -26.01 -1.05 3.66
N ASP A 216 -27.21 -0.86 3.14
CA ASP A 216 -27.77 -1.21 1.81
C ASP A 216 -27.36 -2.53 1.15
N ASP A 217 -28.40 -3.24 0.66
CA ASP A 217 -28.35 -4.50 -0.09
C ASP A 217 -27.82 -4.30 -1.52
N SER A 218 -26.53 -4.13 -1.72
CA SER A 218 -25.90 -4.21 -3.03
C SER A 218 -25.20 -5.55 -3.20
N PRO A 219 -25.42 -6.27 -4.32
CA PRO A 219 -24.81 -7.58 -4.54
C PRO A 219 -23.29 -7.43 -4.69
N SER A 220 -22.55 -8.07 -3.79
CA SER A 220 -21.09 -8.20 -3.84
C SER A 220 -20.68 -8.94 -5.12
N PHE A 221 -19.98 -8.27 -6.03
CA PHE A 221 -19.24 -8.91 -7.10
C PHE A 221 -18.03 -9.64 -6.49
N ARG A 222 -18.16 -10.93 -6.23
CA ARG A 222 -17.02 -11.80 -6.02
C ARG A 222 -16.37 -12.04 -7.37
N PHE A 223 -15.14 -11.59 -7.52
CA PHE A 223 -14.29 -12.11 -8.58
C PHE A 223 -14.09 -13.61 -8.33
N ASP A 224 -14.60 -14.40 -9.29
CA ASP A 224 -14.28 -15.78 -9.65
C ASP A 224 -13.41 -16.60 -8.67
N ASP A 225 -13.77 -17.87 -8.49
CA ASP A 225 -13.23 -18.98 -7.69
C ASP A 225 -11.69 -19.12 -7.50
N SER A 226 -10.92 -18.06 -7.58
CA SER A 226 -9.52 -18.04 -7.19
C SER A 226 -9.43 -17.98 -5.65
N PRO A 227 -8.59 -18.78 -4.99
CA PRO A 227 -8.35 -18.62 -3.57
C PRO A 227 -7.84 -17.19 -3.33
N SER A 228 -8.53 -16.43 -2.47
CA SER A 228 -8.17 -15.06 -2.15
C SER A 228 -6.72 -15.01 -1.67
N PHE A 229 -5.84 -14.35 -2.44
CA PHE A 229 -4.43 -14.20 -2.06
C PHE A 229 -4.30 -13.46 -0.73
N ARG A 230 -3.35 -13.89 0.09
CA ARG A 230 -2.91 -13.20 1.31
C ARG A 230 -1.40 -13.30 1.44
N PHE A 231 -0.81 -12.29 2.03
CA PHE A 231 0.61 -12.36 2.42
C PHE A 231 0.78 -13.24 3.67
N ASP A 232 1.97 -13.79 3.84
CA ASP A 232 2.31 -14.62 5.00
C ASP A 232 2.14 -13.88 6.34
N ASN A 233 2.38 -12.57 6.36
CA ASN A 233 2.26 -11.72 7.55
C ASN A 233 0.80 -11.47 8.00
N GLU A 234 -0.18 -11.87 7.22
CA GLU A 234 -1.61 -11.81 7.59
C GLU A 234 -2.06 -13.05 8.37
N SER A 235 -1.20 -14.05 8.53
CA SER A 235 -1.48 -15.35 9.12
C SER A 235 -0.51 -15.67 10.28
N PRO A 236 -0.87 -16.60 11.18
CA PRO A 236 -2.14 -17.32 11.24
C PRO A 236 -3.26 -16.47 11.86
N ARG A 237 -4.52 -16.83 11.55
CA ARG A 237 -5.69 -16.30 12.25
C ARG A 237 -5.64 -16.71 13.72
N HIS A 238 -5.90 -15.77 14.62
CA HIS A 238 -5.75 -15.97 16.06
C HIS A 238 -6.71 -15.11 16.87
N GLN A 239 -6.94 -15.49 18.11
CA GLN A 239 -7.82 -14.75 19.02
C GLN A 239 -7.10 -13.61 19.71
N VAL A 240 -7.74 -12.44 19.73
CA VAL A 240 -7.28 -11.25 20.43
C VAL A 240 -8.41 -10.72 21.33
N ARG A 241 -8.06 -10.33 22.57
CA ARG A 241 -9.01 -9.62 23.43
C ARG A 241 -8.92 -8.12 23.20
N LEU A 242 -10.01 -7.54 22.78
CA LEU A 242 -10.17 -6.09 22.68
C LEU A 242 -10.90 -5.55 23.93
N TYR A 243 -10.51 -4.37 24.39
CA TYR A 243 -11.29 -3.60 25.36
C TYR A 243 -12.35 -2.75 24.62
N PRO A 244 -13.40 -2.24 25.32
CA PRO A 244 -14.32 -1.31 24.68
C PRO A 244 -13.57 -0.11 24.09
N PHE A 245 -13.93 0.28 22.87
CA PHE A 245 -13.30 1.40 22.17
C PHE A 245 -14.29 2.04 21.19
N ALA A 246 -13.97 3.24 20.74
CA ALA A 246 -14.67 3.86 19.62
C ALA A 246 -13.68 4.25 18.53
N LEU A 247 -14.04 3.97 17.27
CA LEU A 247 -13.28 4.35 16.10
C LEU A 247 -13.95 5.54 15.40
N ALA A 248 -13.18 6.52 14.97
CA ALA A 248 -13.69 7.65 14.22
C ALA A 248 -14.33 7.18 12.90
N ASP A 249 -15.48 7.75 12.56
CA ASP A 249 -16.26 7.38 11.37
C ASP A 249 -15.58 7.81 10.05
N ARG A 250 -14.67 8.78 10.08
CA ARG A 250 -13.90 9.28 8.93
C ARG A 250 -12.45 9.58 9.29
N LEU A 251 -11.66 9.86 8.28
CA LEU A 251 -10.28 10.33 8.43
C LEU A 251 -10.25 11.79 8.92
N VAL A 252 -9.14 12.18 9.57
CA VAL A 252 -8.84 13.56 9.93
C VAL A 252 -8.62 14.39 8.66
N THR A 253 -9.22 15.58 8.61
CA THR A 253 -9.12 16.47 7.46
C THR A 253 -7.91 17.41 7.53
N ASN A 254 -7.55 18.00 6.40
CA ASN A 254 -6.53 19.04 6.30
C ASN A 254 -6.86 20.26 7.20
N GLY A 255 -8.14 20.68 7.26
CA GLY A 255 -8.55 21.79 8.09
C GLY A 255 -8.38 21.53 9.58
N GLU A 256 -8.74 20.33 10.04
CA GLU A 256 -8.52 19.89 11.42
C GLU A 256 -7.03 19.81 11.76
N TYR A 257 -6.22 19.32 10.83
CA TYR A 257 -4.78 19.23 11.04
C TYR A 257 -4.11 20.62 11.02
N ALA A 258 -4.57 21.54 10.16
CA ALA A 258 -4.11 22.92 10.17
C ALA A 258 -4.39 23.62 11.51
N ALA A 259 -5.53 23.35 12.13
CA ALA A 259 -5.84 23.85 13.48
C ALA A 259 -4.86 23.35 14.55
N PHE A 260 -4.39 22.09 14.46
CA PHE A 260 -3.31 21.56 15.30
C PHE A 260 -2.01 22.34 15.12
N ILE A 261 -1.63 22.65 13.86
CA ILE A 261 -0.43 23.43 13.56
C ILE A 261 -0.57 24.84 14.13
N ASP A 262 -1.70 25.51 13.88
CA ASP A 262 -1.95 26.89 14.34
C ASP A 262 -2.04 27.00 15.87
N ALA A 263 -2.48 25.94 16.56
CA ALA A 263 -2.43 25.81 18.01
C ALA A 263 -1.01 25.57 18.57
N GLY A 264 0.01 25.51 17.72
CA GLY A 264 1.39 25.29 18.13
C GLY A 264 1.77 23.83 18.37
N GLY A 265 1.00 22.87 17.84
CA GLY A 265 1.18 21.44 18.08
C GLY A 265 2.57 20.90 17.75
N TYR A 266 3.26 21.48 16.77
CA TYR A 266 4.65 21.15 16.45
C TYR A 266 5.68 21.76 17.43
N ASN A 267 5.26 22.66 18.32
CA ASN A 267 6.14 23.33 19.27
C ASN A 267 5.92 22.87 20.71
N GLU A 268 4.90 22.05 20.97
CA GLU A 268 4.58 21.53 22.30
C GLU A 268 5.10 20.09 22.46
N PRO A 269 6.23 19.87 23.19
CA PRO A 269 6.85 18.55 23.30
C PRO A 269 5.96 17.50 23.96
N LEU A 270 4.99 17.90 24.80
CA LEU A 270 4.10 16.97 25.49
C LEU A 270 3.14 16.22 24.58
N HIS A 271 2.97 16.66 23.34
CA HIS A 271 2.19 15.91 22.35
C HIS A 271 2.98 14.79 21.68
N TRP A 272 4.31 14.83 21.75
CA TRP A 272 5.19 13.97 20.97
C TRP A 272 5.79 12.83 21.80
N LEU A 273 5.94 11.67 21.18
CA LEU A 273 6.86 10.66 21.69
C LEU A 273 8.29 11.18 21.67
N SER A 274 9.14 10.73 22.60
CA SER A 274 10.52 11.21 22.74
C SER A 274 11.32 11.13 21.42
N GLU A 275 11.25 10.00 20.72
CA GLU A 275 11.93 9.83 19.44
C GLU A 275 11.34 10.75 18.35
N GLY A 276 10.01 10.89 18.31
CA GLY A 276 9.31 11.78 17.39
C GLY A 276 9.69 13.25 17.61
N TRP A 277 9.80 13.68 18.88
CA TRP A 277 10.25 15.02 19.21
C TRP A 277 11.70 15.27 18.76
N ALA A 278 12.60 14.33 19.06
CA ALA A 278 14.00 14.41 18.64
C ALA A 278 14.14 14.45 17.11
N TRP A 279 13.39 13.61 16.40
CA TRP A 279 13.31 13.60 14.94
C TRP A 279 12.78 14.93 14.40
N ARG A 280 11.65 15.42 14.92
CA ARG A 280 11.05 16.70 14.52
C ARG A 280 12.04 17.86 14.66
N CYS A 281 12.78 17.92 15.79
CA CYS A 281 13.78 18.95 16.02
C CYS A 281 14.97 18.84 15.07
N ARG A 282 15.49 17.64 14.85
CA ARG A 282 16.64 17.40 13.96
C ARG A 282 16.33 17.73 12.50
N GLU A 283 15.17 17.29 12.01
CA GLU A 283 14.75 17.51 10.64
C GLU A 283 13.96 18.82 10.44
N GLN A 284 13.79 19.61 11.52
CA GLN A 284 13.05 20.89 11.50
C GLN A 284 11.62 20.76 10.94
N ILE A 285 10.93 19.67 11.26
CA ILE A 285 9.57 19.40 10.79
C ILE A 285 8.59 20.37 11.48
N SER A 286 7.74 21.02 10.70
CA SER A 286 6.75 22.00 11.18
C SER A 286 5.35 21.84 10.53
N GLN A 287 5.21 20.89 9.58
CA GLN A 287 4.00 20.66 8.80
C GLN A 287 4.06 19.30 8.08
N PRO A 288 2.94 18.76 7.59
CA PRO A 288 2.90 17.58 6.73
C PRO A 288 3.82 17.74 5.50
N LEU A 289 4.37 16.62 5.01
CA LEU A 289 5.16 16.64 3.79
C LEU A 289 4.30 17.14 2.62
N TYR A 290 4.92 17.92 1.71
CA TYR A 290 4.29 18.55 0.55
C TYR A 290 3.35 19.72 0.86
N TRP A 291 3.18 20.13 2.12
CA TRP A 291 2.51 21.38 2.43
C TRP A 291 3.49 22.56 2.36
N LEU A 292 2.97 23.69 1.89
CA LEU A 292 3.74 24.93 1.80
C LEU A 292 2.88 26.12 2.26
N ARG A 293 3.49 27.08 2.98
CA ARG A 293 2.80 28.31 3.34
C ARG A 293 3.14 29.41 2.32
N ARG A 294 2.13 30.02 1.69
CA ARG A 294 2.27 31.15 0.77
C ARG A 294 1.24 32.21 1.15
N ALA A 295 1.72 33.41 1.49
CA ALA A 295 0.87 34.56 1.81
C ALA A 295 -0.32 34.19 2.74
N GLU A 296 -0.04 33.67 3.92
CA GLU A 296 -1.03 33.26 4.94
C GLU A 296 -1.95 32.09 4.56
N GLN A 297 -1.79 31.51 3.38
CA GLN A 297 -2.59 30.37 2.91
C GLN A 297 -1.75 29.11 2.81
N TRP A 298 -2.35 27.95 3.15
CA TRP A 298 -1.76 26.64 2.92
C TRP A 298 -1.94 26.19 1.48
N TRP A 299 -0.87 25.64 0.92
CA TRP A 299 -0.79 25.00 -0.39
C TRP A 299 -0.28 23.58 -0.21
N GLN A 300 -0.68 22.69 -1.11
CA GLN A 300 -0.22 21.32 -1.14
C GLN A 300 0.29 20.97 -2.55
N TYR A 301 1.43 20.30 -2.60
CA TYR A 301 1.89 19.67 -3.83
C TYR A 301 1.30 18.26 -3.94
N SER A 302 0.93 17.85 -5.17
CA SER A 302 0.55 16.50 -5.57
C SER A 302 1.00 16.25 -7.01
N LEU A 303 0.78 15.05 -7.54
CA LEU A 303 1.05 14.76 -8.96
C LEU A 303 0.14 15.55 -9.93
N ALA A 304 -0.88 16.26 -9.43
CA ALA A 304 -1.66 17.25 -10.17
C ALA A 304 -1.06 18.67 -10.08
N GLY A 305 0.16 18.82 -9.55
CA GLY A 305 0.85 20.10 -9.36
C GLY A 305 0.61 20.72 -8.00
N LEU A 306 0.99 22.00 -7.87
CA LEU A 306 0.81 22.78 -6.64
C LEU A 306 -0.54 23.48 -6.64
N HIS A 307 -1.35 23.28 -5.63
CA HIS A 307 -2.70 23.84 -5.51
C HIS A 307 -3.00 24.31 -4.08
N ALA A 308 -3.99 25.18 -3.92
CA ALA A 308 -4.46 25.58 -2.60
C ALA A 308 -4.93 24.36 -1.83
N LEU A 309 -4.61 24.30 -0.54
CA LEU A 309 -4.98 23.18 0.32
C LEU A 309 -6.51 23.13 0.45
N ASP A 310 -7.10 21.98 0.10
CA ASP A 310 -8.52 21.72 0.36
C ASP A 310 -8.70 21.35 1.84
N PRO A 311 -9.40 22.16 2.65
CA PRO A 311 -9.54 21.91 4.08
C PRO A 311 -10.39 20.67 4.41
N HIS A 312 -11.23 20.20 3.47
CA HIS A 312 -12.12 19.07 3.65
C HIS A 312 -11.55 17.73 3.19
N ALA A 313 -10.46 17.77 2.41
CA ALA A 313 -9.73 16.56 2.02
C ALA A 313 -9.02 15.93 3.23
N PRO A 314 -8.84 14.60 3.25
CA PRO A 314 -8.07 13.92 4.30
C PRO A 314 -6.62 14.41 4.34
N VAL A 315 -6.08 14.65 5.56
CA VAL A 315 -4.66 14.95 5.73
C VAL A 315 -3.84 13.73 5.35
N ARG A 316 -2.77 13.96 4.58
CA ARG A 316 -1.91 12.90 4.08
C ARG A 316 -0.43 13.27 4.09
N HIS A 317 0.40 12.26 3.87
CA HIS A 317 1.86 12.40 3.86
C HIS A 317 2.40 12.86 5.22
N ILE A 318 1.97 12.17 6.25
CA ILE A 318 2.37 12.36 7.65
C ILE A 318 3.02 11.09 8.18
N SER A 319 3.96 11.26 9.10
CA SER A 319 4.60 10.18 9.84
C SER A 319 3.71 9.64 10.96
N LEU A 320 4.07 8.48 11.51
CA LEU A 320 3.44 7.99 12.75
C LEU A 320 3.60 8.99 13.89
N PHE A 321 4.77 9.63 14.01
CA PHE A 321 5.03 10.60 15.07
C PHE A 321 4.08 11.80 14.99
N GLU A 322 3.82 12.31 13.78
CA GLU A 322 2.87 13.39 13.53
C GLU A 322 1.43 12.95 13.81
N ALA A 323 1.07 11.73 13.41
CA ALA A 323 -0.26 11.16 13.67
C ALA A 323 -0.52 10.99 15.17
N MET A 324 0.45 10.49 15.93
CA MET A 324 0.34 10.33 17.39
C MET A 324 0.32 11.67 18.12
N ALA A 325 1.11 12.65 17.67
CA ALA A 325 1.11 13.99 18.25
C ALA A 325 -0.26 14.67 18.07
N TYR A 326 -0.84 14.57 16.89
CA TYR A 326 -2.20 15.05 16.62
C TYR A 326 -3.24 14.34 17.52
N ALA A 327 -3.16 13.01 17.62
CA ALA A 327 -4.05 12.23 18.47
C ALA A 327 -3.98 12.66 19.94
N GLN A 328 -2.76 12.84 20.48
CA GLN A 328 -2.53 13.33 21.83
C GLN A 328 -3.11 14.73 22.05
N TRP A 329 -2.94 15.63 21.09
CA TRP A 329 -3.52 16.99 21.16
C TRP A 329 -5.05 16.96 21.23
N CYS A 330 -5.71 16.03 20.51
CA CYS A 330 -7.16 15.84 20.56
C CYS A 330 -7.66 15.10 21.82
N GLY A 331 -6.77 14.63 22.72
CA GLY A 331 -7.17 13.76 23.83
C GLY A 331 -7.66 12.38 23.37
N CYS A 332 -7.17 11.91 22.24
CA CYS A 332 -7.48 10.63 21.62
C CYS A 332 -6.19 9.80 21.40
N ARG A 333 -6.33 8.68 20.72
CA ARG A 333 -5.21 7.81 20.30
C ARG A 333 -5.40 7.30 18.87
N LEU A 334 -4.40 6.64 18.31
CA LEU A 334 -4.57 5.81 17.13
C LEU A 334 -5.19 4.47 17.55
N ALA A 335 -5.86 3.80 16.61
CA ALA A 335 -6.31 2.43 16.81
C ALA A 335 -5.11 1.49 16.88
N THR A 336 -5.24 0.36 17.57
CA THR A 336 -4.41 -0.80 17.33
C THR A 336 -4.76 -1.41 15.97
N GLU A 337 -3.85 -2.17 15.36
CA GLU A 337 -4.14 -2.89 14.12
C GLU A 337 -5.32 -3.87 14.29
N PHE A 338 -5.49 -4.41 15.49
CA PHE A 338 -6.55 -5.37 15.83
C PHE A 338 -7.92 -4.69 15.95
N GLU A 339 -7.99 -3.52 16.57
CA GLU A 339 -9.21 -2.70 16.63
C GLU A 339 -9.64 -2.26 15.25
N TRP A 340 -8.67 -1.83 14.44
CA TRP A 340 -8.93 -1.42 13.07
C TRP A 340 -9.47 -2.58 12.23
N GLU A 341 -8.82 -3.75 12.26
CA GLU A 341 -9.25 -4.93 11.51
C GLU A 341 -10.63 -5.41 11.93
N HIS A 342 -10.90 -5.44 13.24
CA HIS A 342 -12.21 -5.82 13.78
C HIS A 342 -13.33 -4.89 13.29
N ALA A 343 -13.07 -3.59 13.24
CA ALA A 343 -14.03 -2.62 12.71
C ALA A 343 -14.21 -2.76 11.20
N ALA A 344 -13.10 -2.88 10.46
CA ALA A 344 -13.05 -2.93 9.01
C ALA A 344 -13.67 -4.22 8.44
N ALA A 345 -13.60 -5.34 9.15
CA ALA A 345 -14.22 -6.60 8.74
C ALA A 345 -15.77 -6.53 8.62
N ARG A 346 -16.39 -5.44 9.10
CA ARG A 346 -17.83 -5.19 8.99
C ARG A 346 -18.23 -4.32 7.79
N VAL A 347 -17.24 -3.88 7.03
CA VAL A 347 -17.41 -3.00 5.87
C VAL A 347 -16.77 -3.67 4.67
N GLU A 348 -17.52 -3.88 3.61
CA GLU A 348 -16.96 -4.38 2.35
C GLU A 348 -16.19 -3.27 1.64
N PRO A 349 -14.98 -3.56 1.11
CA PRO A 349 -14.28 -2.62 0.26
C PRO A 349 -15.11 -2.27 -0.98
N SER A 350 -15.22 -0.98 -1.29
CA SER A 350 -15.97 -0.51 -2.46
C SER A 350 -15.03 -0.25 -3.64
N ASP A 351 -15.36 -0.80 -4.80
CA ASP A 351 -14.64 -0.53 -6.06
C ASP A 351 -14.95 0.86 -6.64
N SER A 352 -15.99 1.54 -6.13
CA SER A 352 -16.51 2.78 -6.71
C SER A 352 -15.59 3.99 -6.57
N VAL A 353 -14.54 3.90 -5.75
CA VAL A 353 -13.63 5.02 -5.41
C VAL A 353 -12.28 4.92 -6.11
N TYR A 354 -11.99 3.77 -6.72
CA TYR A 354 -10.72 3.54 -7.37
C TYR A 354 -10.73 4.00 -8.83
N ASP A 355 -9.90 5.00 -9.14
CA ASP A 355 -9.63 5.45 -10.51
C ASP A 355 -8.11 5.45 -10.76
N PRO A 356 -7.59 4.57 -11.62
CA PRO A 356 -6.17 4.46 -11.89
C PRO A 356 -5.56 5.69 -12.59
N THR A 357 -6.38 6.63 -13.05
CA THR A 357 -5.93 7.89 -13.67
C THR A 357 -5.86 9.04 -12.68
N ILE A 358 -6.48 8.90 -11.50
CA ILE A 358 -6.47 9.87 -10.41
C ILE A 358 -5.59 9.33 -9.29
N LEU A 359 -4.39 9.90 -9.16
CA LEU A 359 -3.37 9.46 -8.20
C LEU A 359 -3.46 10.29 -6.90
N ALA A 360 -4.66 10.41 -6.35
CA ALA A 360 -4.95 11.13 -5.11
C ALA A 360 -6.27 10.66 -4.50
N PRO A 361 -6.49 10.83 -3.17
CA PRO A 361 -7.77 10.58 -2.53
C PRO A 361 -8.91 11.34 -3.21
N GLN A 362 -10.03 10.66 -3.40
CA GLN A 362 -11.22 11.22 -4.03
C GLN A 362 -12.35 11.43 -3.01
N PRO A 363 -13.25 12.39 -3.24
CA PRO A 363 -14.46 12.52 -2.45
C PRO A 363 -15.26 11.22 -2.47
N GLN A 364 -15.70 10.78 -1.30
CA GLN A 364 -16.44 9.53 -1.13
C GLN A 364 -17.87 9.85 -0.68
N SER A 365 -18.81 9.00 -1.08
CA SER A 365 -20.24 9.22 -0.79
C SER A 365 -20.60 8.97 0.67
N GLN A 366 -19.85 8.09 1.35
CA GLN A 366 -20.06 7.72 2.75
C GLN A 366 -18.74 7.74 3.52
N SER A 367 -18.81 8.04 4.81
CA SER A 367 -17.64 8.06 5.70
C SER A 367 -17.01 6.67 5.89
N ALA A 368 -17.82 5.61 5.86
CA ALA A 368 -17.36 4.22 5.94
C ALA A 368 -16.45 3.84 4.78
N ASP A 369 -16.68 4.42 3.59
CA ASP A 369 -15.86 4.17 2.40
C ASP A 369 -14.39 4.56 2.61
N GLN A 370 -14.11 5.49 3.54
CA GLN A 370 -12.75 5.90 3.89
C GLN A 370 -11.97 4.87 4.74
N LEU A 371 -12.57 3.74 5.13
CA LEU A 371 -11.81 2.65 5.73
C LEU A 371 -10.85 2.03 4.71
N TYR A 372 -11.26 1.94 3.47
CA TYR A 372 -10.50 1.34 2.39
C TYR A 372 -10.24 2.33 1.25
N ASN A 373 -9.22 2.09 0.45
CA ASN A 373 -8.94 2.79 -0.82
C ASN A 373 -8.79 4.33 -0.73
N CYS A 374 -8.58 4.89 0.46
CA CYS A 374 -8.39 6.33 0.63
C CYS A 374 -6.95 6.65 1.01
N LEU A 375 -6.57 6.37 2.23
CA LEU A 375 -5.21 6.52 2.75
C LEU A 375 -4.87 5.33 3.65
N TRP A 376 -3.62 4.89 3.61
CA TRP A 376 -3.05 4.03 4.63
C TRP A 376 -3.19 4.68 6.00
N GLN A 377 -3.87 4.03 6.92
CA GLN A 377 -4.15 4.55 8.25
C GLN A 377 -3.09 4.03 9.22
N TRP A 378 -2.30 4.93 9.80
CA TRP A 378 -1.37 4.59 10.84
C TRP A 378 -2.10 3.97 12.04
N THR A 379 -1.56 2.85 12.52
CA THR A 379 -1.98 2.26 13.80
C THR A 379 -0.87 2.47 14.84
N GLN A 380 -1.22 2.34 16.12
CA GLN A 380 -0.20 2.36 17.18
C GLN A 380 0.54 1.04 17.33
N SER A 381 0.19 0.00 16.55
CA SER A 381 0.79 -1.32 16.64
C SER A 381 2.15 -1.39 15.95
N GLN A 382 3.12 -1.95 16.68
CA GLN A 382 4.40 -2.33 16.07
C GLN A 382 4.19 -3.50 15.12
N TYR A 383 4.94 -3.53 14.03
CA TYR A 383 4.92 -4.64 13.09
C TYR A 383 5.67 -5.84 13.67
N GLN A 384 4.91 -6.80 14.19
CA GLN A 384 5.38 -8.02 14.83
C GLN A 384 4.72 -9.26 14.22
N PRO A 385 5.33 -10.45 14.36
CA PRO A 385 4.70 -11.69 13.95
C PRO A 385 3.44 -11.97 14.78
N TYR A 386 2.40 -12.48 14.14
CA TYR A 386 1.25 -13.01 14.84
C TYR A 386 1.61 -14.26 15.67
N PRO A 387 0.90 -14.57 16.75
CA PRO A 387 1.13 -15.79 17.52
C PRO A 387 1.10 -17.03 16.62
N GLY A 388 2.20 -17.80 16.62
CA GLY A 388 2.33 -18.99 15.78
C GLY A 388 2.81 -18.73 14.34
N TYR A 389 3.10 -17.49 13.96
CA TYR A 389 3.68 -17.16 12.65
C TYR A 389 4.96 -17.95 12.38
N ARG A 390 5.08 -18.44 11.15
CA ARG A 390 6.30 -19.06 10.62
C ARG A 390 6.52 -18.58 9.21
N PRO A 391 7.72 -18.07 8.86
CA PRO A 391 8.01 -17.69 7.49
C PRO A 391 7.90 -18.91 6.57
N GLU A 392 7.36 -18.69 5.39
CA GLU A 392 7.32 -19.69 4.33
C GLU A 392 8.74 -20.01 3.83
N ALA A 393 8.89 -21.12 3.13
CA ALA A 393 10.16 -21.47 2.52
C ALA A 393 10.45 -20.65 1.26
N GLY A 394 11.73 -20.40 0.97
CA GLY A 394 12.17 -19.73 -0.26
C GLY A 394 11.82 -18.25 -0.31
N ALA A 395 11.59 -17.73 -1.52
CA ALA A 395 11.36 -16.31 -1.78
C ALA A 395 10.15 -15.72 -1.04
N VAL A 396 9.09 -16.50 -0.86
CA VAL A 396 7.88 -16.08 -0.13
C VAL A 396 8.23 -15.71 1.31
N GLY A 397 9.03 -16.54 2.00
CA GLY A 397 9.44 -16.28 3.38
C GLY A 397 10.40 -15.11 3.56
N GLU A 398 11.08 -14.67 2.48
CA GLU A 398 11.91 -13.46 2.52
C GLU A 398 11.11 -12.16 2.33
N TYR A 399 9.82 -12.25 2.00
CA TYR A 399 9.02 -11.11 1.57
C TYR A 399 8.65 -10.17 2.73
N ASN A 400 8.14 -10.67 3.84
CA ASN A 400 7.59 -9.85 4.92
C ASN A 400 8.26 -10.10 6.29
N GLY A 401 8.48 -11.35 6.67
CA GLY A 401 8.86 -11.73 8.03
C GLY A 401 10.13 -11.07 8.54
N LYS A 402 11.14 -10.89 7.70
CA LYS A 402 12.41 -10.27 8.08
C LYS A 402 12.35 -8.77 8.37
N PHE A 403 11.24 -8.12 8.03
CA PHE A 403 11.03 -6.69 8.30
C PHE A 403 10.30 -6.43 9.62
N MET A 404 9.95 -7.46 10.40
CA MET A 404 9.24 -7.35 11.67
C MET A 404 10.13 -6.80 12.79
N SER A 405 10.71 -5.60 12.57
CA SER A 405 11.56 -4.89 13.53
C SER A 405 11.55 -3.40 13.24
N ASN A 406 11.32 -2.58 14.27
CA ASN A 406 11.35 -1.11 14.19
C ASN A 406 10.41 -0.49 13.14
N GLN A 407 9.31 -1.17 12.84
CA GLN A 407 8.29 -0.70 11.93
C GLN A 407 6.92 -0.73 12.59
N PHE A 408 5.98 0.03 12.03
CA PHE A 408 4.61 0.14 12.53
C PHE A 408 3.61 -0.20 11.43
N VAL A 409 2.48 -0.77 11.84
CA VAL A 409 1.46 -1.25 10.91
C VAL A 409 0.58 -0.11 10.42
N LEU A 410 0.29 -0.13 9.12
CA LEU A 410 -0.75 0.68 8.48
C LEU A 410 -1.81 -0.24 7.89
N ARG A 411 -3.05 0.22 7.86
CA ARG A 411 -4.21 -0.53 7.39
C ARG A 411 -5.03 0.26 6.35
N GLY A 412 -5.81 -0.43 5.55
CA GLY A 412 -6.87 0.12 4.70
C GLY A 412 -6.54 0.31 3.22
N GLY A 413 -5.27 0.30 2.85
CA GLY A 413 -4.86 0.66 1.49
C GLY A 413 -4.92 2.16 1.22
N SER A 414 -4.31 2.60 0.13
CA SER A 414 -4.37 3.98 -0.34
C SER A 414 -5.21 4.11 -1.61
N CYS A 415 -5.41 5.33 -2.07
CA CYS A 415 -6.06 5.64 -3.36
C CYS A 415 -5.32 5.07 -4.58
N ILE A 416 -4.11 4.56 -4.40
CA ILE A 416 -3.30 3.94 -5.45
C ILE A 416 -3.39 2.41 -5.40
N THR A 417 -3.75 1.85 -4.25
CA THR A 417 -3.84 0.39 -4.06
C THR A 417 -5.04 -0.16 -4.86
N PRO A 418 -4.86 -1.17 -5.74
CA PRO A 418 -5.98 -1.76 -6.48
C PRO A 418 -7.02 -2.42 -5.57
N PRO A 419 -8.32 -2.36 -5.91
CA PRO A 419 -9.39 -2.93 -5.08
C PRO A 419 -9.20 -4.44 -4.79
N ASN A 420 -8.77 -5.22 -5.78
CA ASN A 420 -8.50 -6.64 -5.62
C ASN A 420 -7.34 -6.97 -4.65
N HIS A 421 -6.52 -5.97 -4.31
CA HIS A 421 -5.42 -6.11 -3.35
C HIS A 421 -5.87 -5.76 -1.92
N ILE A 422 -7.02 -5.11 -1.74
CA ILE A 422 -7.48 -4.59 -0.46
C ILE A 422 -8.36 -5.61 0.27
N ARG A 423 -8.11 -5.75 1.57
CA ARG A 423 -8.85 -6.60 2.50
C ARG A 423 -8.58 -6.19 3.95
N ALA A 424 -9.46 -6.54 4.87
CA ALA A 424 -9.33 -6.17 6.28
C ALA A 424 -8.02 -6.67 6.91
N SER A 425 -7.54 -7.86 6.53
CA SER A 425 -6.34 -8.48 7.08
C SER A 425 -5.02 -7.90 6.53
N TYR A 426 -5.04 -7.13 5.43
CA TYR A 426 -3.82 -6.63 4.79
C TYR A 426 -3.03 -5.72 5.73
N ARG A 427 -1.76 -6.07 5.95
CA ARG A 427 -0.82 -5.36 6.82
C ARG A 427 0.27 -4.71 5.96
N ASN A 428 0.25 -3.39 5.84
CA ASN A 428 1.38 -2.61 5.35
C ASN A 428 2.22 -2.11 6.53
N PHE A 429 3.48 -1.78 6.32
CA PHE A 429 4.37 -1.40 7.40
C PHE A 429 5.46 -0.43 6.93
N PHE A 430 5.78 0.55 7.78
CA PHE A 430 6.86 1.51 7.55
C PHE A 430 7.53 1.92 8.87
N PRO A 431 8.80 2.40 8.83
CA PRO A 431 9.41 3.09 9.96
C PRO A 431 8.58 4.31 10.41
N ALA A 432 8.58 4.61 11.70
CA ALA A 432 7.75 5.65 12.29
C ALA A 432 7.94 7.06 11.70
N ALA A 433 9.14 7.39 11.21
CA ALA A 433 9.46 8.69 10.61
C ALA A 433 9.06 8.81 9.12
N THR A 434 8.63 7.71 8.48
CA THR A 434 8.28 7.69 7.04
C THR A 434 7.01 8.49 6.78
N ARG A 435 7.02 9.37 5.76
CA ARG A 435 5.89 10.28 5.48
C ARG A 435 5.64 10.59 4.00
N TRP A 436 6.36 9.97 3.06
CA TRP A 436 6.13 10.21 1.62
C TRP A 436 5.08 9.28 1.01
N GLN A 437 4.67 8.21 1.70
CA GLN A 437 3.56 7.35 1.30
C GLN A 437 2.20 8.05 1.51
N PHE A 438 1.14 7.52 0.90
CA PHE A 438 -0.22 8.02 1.08
C PHE A 438 -0.79 7.58 2.43
N SER A 439 -0.21 8.08 3.53
CA SER A 439 -0.60 7.78 4.91
C SER A 439 -1.44 8.90 5.51
N GLY A 440 -2.41 8.55 6.35
CA GLY A 440 -3.31 9.46 7.04
C GLY A 440 -3.66 9.01 8.45
N ILE A 441 -4.63 9.67 9.07
CA ILE A 441 -5.04 9.47 10.46
C ILE A 441 -6.52 9.07 10.54
N ARG A 442 -6.78 7.95 11.21
CA ARG A 442 -8.09 7.63 11.78
C ARG A 442 -7.95 7.54 13.28
N MET A 443 -8.76 8.31 13.98
CA MET A 443 -8.70 8.40 15.44
C MET A 443 -9.42 7.24 16.10
N ALA A 444 -8.96 6.88 17.29
CA ALA A 444 -9.65 6.00 18.22
C ALA A 444 -9.66 6.62 19.63
N LYS A 445 -10.54 6.15 20.47
CA LYS A 445 -10.58 6.50 21.91
C LYS A 445 -11.07 5.29 22.70
N ASP A 446 -10.70 5.26 23.97
CA ASP A 446 -11.28 4.32 24.92
C ASP A 446 -12.72 4.76 25.28
N ASP A 447 -13.58 3.77 25.49
CA ASP A 447 -15.01 4.00 25.80
C ASP A 447 -15.24 4.01 27.32
#